data_40c333601fd3473c8f1f907df3205b47
#
_entry.id   40c333601fd3473c8f1f907df3205b47
#
_cell.length_a   1.000
_cell.length_b   1.000
_cell.length_c   1.000
_cell.angle_alpha   90.00
_cell.angle_beta   90.00
_cell.angle_gamma   90.00
#
_symmetry.space_group_name_H-M   'P 1'
#
loop_
_entity.id
_entity.type
_entity.pdbx_description
1 polymer ?
#
loop_
_entity_poly.entity_id
_entity_poly.type
_entity_poly.pdbx_seq_one_letter_code
_entity_poly.pdbx_strand_id
1 'polypeptide(L)'
;MSSFSIREFEGSNSTASLEGKPRWAVLVDHQGCPFFWPNVFVTIYWVKAGKSINSIKAVLRTLGMFYQWADARGIDLDELLINGTFINVDQATDLAQFIGLNMASMDKELEIAQKPKNKKIISLEQVRGGFKDTKAVEAQYTTAEQKATRMRWIIKFLDFMMLKRKGNDHKIEKAAQIAIDAFKTLIPRVSTKVNDEARLGGMSKEEVEITEAAFRPESETNPFRGGYLQHRNYVMWRIFYEAGLRRDELRNIKTSDLNLPQRQILVRVSKTRPRTVPISSETANTIHHFVIEHWSKLPKSKKAHSYLFTTEKGDWMSNDGISLVIRTVREKVDGIPDWFATHTNRRTFNDNLSARFDALPEGHEGKGAEKQIRSRLNGWSDNSHMGERYAKRHIARAADKVAEELVGDLVKGADQQSTDEKK
;
A
#
# COMPACT_ATOMS: atom_id res chain seq x y z
N MET A 1 9.18 -27.78 10.63
CA MET A 1 8.97 -26.36 10.28
C MET A 1 7.51 -26.11 10.06
N SER A 2 6.90 -25.27 10.84
CA SER A 2 5.60 -24.75 10.49
C SER A 2 5.74 -23.62 9.46
N SER A 3 6.18 -23.94 8.23
CA SER A 3 5.99 -23.03 7.13
C SER A 3 4.48 -22.90 6.91
N PHE A 4 3.97 -21.68 6.83
CA PHE A 4 2.57 -21.45 6.50
C PHE A 4 2.43 -20.97 5.06
N SER A 5 1.27 -21.18 4.49
CA SER A 5 0.87 -20.57 3.23
C SER A 5 -0.56 -20.01 3.32
N ILE A 6 -0.89 -19.10 2.42
CA ILE A 6 -2.25 -18.59 2.31
C ILE A 6 -2.81 -19.07 0.99
N ARG A 7 -3.86 -19.89 1.06
CA ARG A 7 -4.59 -20.36 -0.12
C ARG A 7 -5.81 -19.51 -0.35
N GLU A 8 -6.03 -19.13 -1.61
CA GLU A 8 -7.21 -18.38 -2.04
C GLU A 8 -8.21 -19.35 -2.70
N PHE A 9 -9.49 -19.13 -2.40
CA PHE A 9 -10.59 -19.89 -2.98
C PHE A 9 -11.61 -18.92 -3.57
N GLU A 10 -12.21 -19.31 -4.68
CA GLU A 10 -13.39 -18.66 -5.21
C GLU A 10 -14.62 -19.48 -4.78
N GLY A 11 -15.53 -18.85 -4.05
CA GLY A 11 -16.76 -19.52 -3.62
C GLY A 11 -17.67 -19.82 -4.80
N SER A 12 -18.25 -21.02 -4.84
CA SER A 12 -19.37 -21.34 -5.71
C SER A 12 -20.63 -20.78 -5.06
N ASN A 13 -21.10 -19.58 -5.45
CA ASN A 13 -22.38 -19.09 -4.95
C ASN A 13 -23.51 -19.38 -5.93
N SER A 14 -24.49 -20.05 -5.41
CA SER A 14 -25.80 -20.27 -6.02
C SER A 14 -26.72 -19.03 -5.93
N THR A 15 -26.33 -17.95 -5.28
CA THR A 15 -27.10 -16.70 -5.20
C THR A 15 -26.37 -15.62 -5.99
N ALA A 16 -26.95 -15.32 -7.14
CA ALA A 16 -26.50 -14.30 -8.06
C ALA A 16 -26.52 -12.91 -7.42
N SER A 17 -25.35 -12.42 -7.02
CA SER A 17 -25.09 -10.99 -7.01
C SER A 17 -24.18 -10.66 -8.20
N LEU A 18 -24.47 -9.58 -8.88
CA LEU A 18 -23.88 -9.11 -10.13
C LEU A 18 -22.38 -8.78 -10.08
N GLU A 19 -21.68 -9.01 -8.98
CA GLU A 19 -20.28 -8.67 -8.75
C GLU A 19 -19.54 -9.91 -8.26
N GLY A 20 -18.82 -10.56 -9.17
CA GLY A 20 -17.75 -11.54 -8.96
C GLY A 20 -17.90 -12.54 -7.80
N LYS A 21 -17.50 -13.78 -8.01
CA LYS A 21 -17.48 -14.82 -6.96
C LYS A 21 -16.72 -14.32 -5.72
N PRO A 22 -17.27 -14.51 -4.50
CA PRO A 22 -16.56 -14.11 -3.29
C PRO A 22 -15.24 -14.86 -3.18
N ARG A 23 -14.17 -14.11 -2.98
CA ARG A 23 -12.83 -14.66 -2.79
C ARG A 23 -12.56 -14.84 -1.29
N TRP A 24 -12.09 -16.03 -0.94
CA TRP A 24 -11.73 -16.39 0.42
C TRP A 24 -10.23 -16.63 0.51
N ALA A 25 -9.64 -16.36 1.68
CA ALA A 25 -8.27 -16.72 1.98
C ALA A 25 -8.23 -17.52 3.27
N VAL A 26 -7.44 -18.56 3.29
CA VAL A 26 -7.28 -19.48 4.42
C VAL A 26 -5.79 -19.65 4.71
N LEU A 27 -5.41 -19.52 5.98
CA LEU A 27 -4.08 -19.82 6.47
C LEU A 27 -3.96 -21.33 6.66
N VAL A 28 -2.98 -21.94 6.03
CA VAL A 28 -2.70 -23.38 6.13
C VAL A 28 -1.24 -23.63 6.49
N ASP A 29 -0.97 -24.75 7.14
CA ASP A 29 0.38 -25.22 7.43
C ASP A 29 1.07 -25.80 6.17
N HIS A 30 2.26 -26.37 6.36
CA HIS A 30 3.05 -26.98 5.30
C HIS A 30 2.41 -28.24 4.70
N GLN A 31 1.52 -28.93 5.42
CA GLN A 31 0.75 -30.08 4.96
C GLN A 31 -0.56 -29.67 4.26
N GLY A 32 -0.92 -28.39 4.33
CA GLY A 32 -2.17 -27.84 3.79
C GLY A 32 -3.34 -27.91 4.77
N CYS A 33 -3.10 -28.24 6.05
CA CYS A 33 -4.12 -28.23 7.09
C CYS A 33 -4.40 -26.80 7.55
N PRO A 34 -5.68 -26.38 7.64
CA PRO A 34 -6.01 -25.02 8.09
C PRO A 34 -5.71 -24.81 9.58
N PHE A 35 -5.09 -23.68 9.91
CA PHE A 35 -5.03 -23.19 11.28
C PHE A 35 -6.42 -22.80 11.76
N PHE A 36 -6.93 -23.44 12.79
CA PHE A 36 -8.33 -23.26 13.20
C PHE A 36 -8.62 -21.83 13.67
N TRP A 37 -7.97 -21.36 14.73
CA TRP A 37 -8.28 -20.09 15.37
C TRP A 37 -8.01 -18.86 14.51
N PRO A 38 -6.89 -18.74 13.78
CA PRO A 38 -6.67 -17.66 12.84
C PRO A 38 -7.76 -17.53 11.78
N ASN A 39 -8.20 -18.67 11.20
CA ASN A 39 -9.21 -18.67 10.15
C ASN A 39 -10.61 -18.32 10.70
N VAL A 40 -10.97 -18.82 11.91
CA VAL A 40 -12.22 -18.44 12.59
C VAL A 40 -12.23 -16.95 12.91
N PHE A 41 -11.14 -16.42 13.46
CA PHE A 41 -11.01 -14.99 13.78
C PHE A 41 -11.21 -14.11 12.54
N VAL A 42 -10.52 -14.41 11.46
CA VAL A 42 -10.62 -13.64 10.21
C VAL A 42 -12.02 -13.75 9.61
N THR A 43 -12.65 -14.93 9.66
CA THR A 43 -14.00 -15.13 9.16
C THR A 43 -15.00 -14.24 9.91
N ILE A 44 -14.90 -14.16 11.23
CA ILE A 44 -15.84 -13.38 12.05
C ILE A 44 -15.63 -11.87 11.85
N TYR A 45 -14.39 -11.39 11.92
CA TYR A 45 -14.10 -9.96 12.00
C TYR A 45 -13.80 -9.28 10.67
N TRP A 46 -13.39 -10.03 9.65
CA TRP A 46 -12.99 -9.45 8.35
C TRP A 46 -13.90 -9.88 7.21
N VAL A 47 -14.18 -11.18 7.09
CA VAL A 47 -15.01 -11.69 6.00
C VAL A 47 -16.44 -11.22 6.15
N LYS A 48 -17.06 -11.44 7.31
CA LYS A 48 -18.44 -10.98 7.60
C LYS A 48 -18.58 -9.44 7.55
N ALA A 49 -17.48 -8.71 7.80
CA ALA A 49 -17.46 -7.25 7.67
C ALA A 49 -17.16 -6.77 6.25
N GLY A 50 -17.11 -7.64 5.25
CA GLY A 50 -16.89 -7.27 3.84
C GLY A 50 -15.51 -6.65 3.55
N LYS A 51 -14.48 -7.00 4.33
CA LYS A 51 -13.13 -6.45 4.10
C LYS A 51 -12.49 -7.07 2.87
N SER A 52 -11.61 -6.30 2.21
CA SER A 52 -10.95 -6.76 1.00
C SER A 52 -10.08 -7.99 1.24
N ILE A 53 -9.97 -8.87 0.23
CA ILE A 53 -9.14 -10.08 0.28
C ILE A 53 -7.68 -9.76 0.66
N ASN A 54 -7.13 -8.63 0.19
CA ASN A 54 -5.77 -8.22 0.53
C ASN A 54 -5.63 -7.87 2.02
N SER A 55 -6.64 -7.25 2.64
CA SER A 55 -6.67 -7.00 4.08
C SER A 55 -6.73 -8.30 4.87
N ILE A 56 -7.55 -9.25 4.43
CA ILE A 56 -7.68 -10.60 5.00
C ILE A 56 -6.33 -11.32 4.95
N LYS A 57 -5.69 -11.35 3.78
CA LYS A 57 -4.36 -11.97 3.59
C LYS A 57 -3.29 -11.33 4.47
N ALA A 58 -3.33 -10.02 4.65
CA ALA A 58 -2.35 -9.31 5.49
C ALA A 58 -2.49 -9.69 6.97
N VAL A 59 -3.72 -9.84 7.48
CA VAL A 59 -3.99 -10.31 8.85
C VAL A 59 -3.55 -11.76 8.99
N LEU A 60 -3.98 -12.65 8.08
CA LEU A 60 -3.60 -14.08 8.11
C LEU A 60 -2.08 -14.26 8.05
N ARG A 61 -1.37 -13.46 7.23
CA ARG A 61 0.09 -13.49 7.16
C ARG A 61 0.73 -13.12 8.50
N THR A 62 0.19 -12.13 9.18
CA THR A 62 0.69 -11.74 10.51
C THR A 62 0.43 -12.81 11.56
N LEU A 63 -0.74 -13.44 11.54
CA LEU A 63 -1.03 -14.55 12.44
C LEU A 63 -0.16 -15.77 12.12
N GLY A 64 0.11 -16.06 10.85
CA GLY A 64 1.10 -17.08 10.46
C GLY A 64 2.48 -16.81 11.04
N MET A 65 2.96 -15.56 11.01
CA MET A 65 4.23 -15.17 11.66
C MET A 65 4.18 -15.40 13.17
N PHE A 66 3.05 -15.15 13.83
CA PHE A 66 2.87 -15.40 15.27
C PHE A 66 2.99 -16.90 15.58
N TYR A 67 2.36 -17.77 14.79
CA TYR A 67 2.46 -19.22 14.93
C TYR A 67 3.87 -19.73 14.64
N GLN A 68 4.57 -19.21 13.63
CA GLN A 68 5.96 -19.53 13.35
C GLN A 68 6.91 -19.15 14.50
N TRP A 69 6.68 -17.96 15.07
CA TRP A 69 7.42 -17.53 16.25
C TRP A 69 7.24 -18.51 17.41
N ALA A 70 6.02 -18.91 17.69
CA ALA A 70 5.70 -19.83 18.79
C ALA A 70 6.35 -21.19 18.58
N ASP A 71 6.21 -21.77 17.37
CA ASP A 71 6.82 -23.04 16.99
C ASP A 71 8.34 -23.03 17.17
N ALA A 72 9.02 -21.95 16.70
CA ALA A 72 10.47 -21.80 16.84
C ALA A 72 10.95 -21.71 18.31
N ARG A 73 10.05 -21.38 19.25
CA ARG A 73 10.32 -21.32 20.70
C ARG A 73 9.80 -22.55 21.46
N GLY A 74 9.25 -23.53 20.74
CA GLY A 74 8.67 -24.73 21.33
C GLY A 74 7.38 -24.45 22.11
N ILE A 75 6.64 -23.41 21.74
CA ILE A 75 5.38 -23.02 22.35
C ILE A 75 4.24 -23.58 21.52
N ASP A 76 3.43 -24.46 22.09
CA ASP A 76 2.13 -24.79 21.51
C ASP A 76 1.15 -23.65 21.75
N LEU A 77 0.99 -22.81 20.73
CA LEU A 77 0.18 -21.59 20.85
C LEU A 77 -1.30 -21.90 20.99
N ASP A 78 -1.80 -22.95 20.34
CA ASP A 78 -3.20 -23.32 20.43
C ASP A 78 -3.51 -23.87 21.82
N GLU A 79 -2.66 -24.73 22.37
CA GLU A 79 -2.80 -25.23 23.74
C GLU A 79 -2.73 -24.10 24.76
N LEU A 80 -1.74 -23.22 24.65
CA LEU A 80 -1.56 -22.07 25.54
C LEU A 80 -2.78 -21.15 25.53
N LEU A 81 -3.31 -20.81 24.35
CA LEU A 81 -4.47 -19.92 24.22
C LEU A 81 -5.78 -20.64 24.66
N ILE A 82 -5.91 -21.94 24.37
CA ILE A 82 -7.05 -22.75 24.78
C ILE A 82 -7.12 -22.89 26.31
N ASN A 83 -5.98 -23.07 26.96
CA ASN A 83 -5.89 -23.17 28.42
C ASN A 83 -6.03 -21.80 29.11
N GLY A 84 -6.06 -20.70 28.35
CA GLY A 84 -6.23 -19.34 28.88
C GLY A 84 -5.01 -18.78 29.62
N THR A 85 -3.83 -19.36 29.37
CA THR A 85 -2.59 -18.92 30.02
C THR A 85 -1.93 -17.73 29.33
N PHE A 86 -2.14 -17.56 28.03
CA PHE A 86 -1.59 -16.49 27.20
C PHE A 86 -0.05 -16.36 27.26
N ILE A 87 0.52 -15.50 26.43
CA ILE A 87 1.95 -15.19 26.43
C ILE A 87 2.30 -14.28 27.61
N ASN A 88 3.45 -14.48 28.22
CA ASN A 88 3.96 -13.62 29.29
C ASN A 88 4.69 -12.37 28.72
N VAL A 89 5.17 -11.49 29.60
CA VAL A 89 5.81 -10.22 29.21
C VAL A 89 7.09 -10.43 28.40
N ASP A 90 7.91 -11.42 28.78
CA ASP A 90 9.17 -11.72 28.09
C ASP A 90 8.88 -12.29 26.69
N GLN A 91 7.92 -13.20 26.58
CA GLN A 91 7.43 -13.73 25.32
C GLN A 91 6.83 -12.63 24.43
N ALA A 92 6.08 -11.68 25.00
CA ALA A 92 5.53 -10.55 24.26
C ALA A 92 6.65 -9.65 23.71
N THR A 93 7.73 -9.45 24.48
CA THR A 93 8.89 -8.66 24.07
C THR A 93 9.63 -9.33 22.92
N ASP A 94 9.92 -10.63 23.03
CA ASP A 94 10.58 -11.42 22.00
C ASP A 94 9.73 -11.47 20.71
N LEU A 95 8.42 -11.71 20.83
CA LEU A 95 7.49 -11.66 19.71
C LEU A 95 7.49 -10.29 19.02
N ALA A 96 7.50 -9.20 19.79
CA ALA A 96 7.52 -7.84 19.23
C ALA A 96 8.83 -7.55 18.45
N GLN A 97 9.95 -8.13 18.86
CA GLN A 97 11.20 -8.07 18.11
C GLN A 97 11.09 -8.88 16.83
N PHE A 98 10.68 -10.13 16.91
CA PHE A 98 10.53 -11.04 15.77
C PHE A 98 9.63 -10.47 14.67
N ILE A 99 8.42 -10.03 14.99
CA ILE A 99 7.50 -9.45 13.99
C ILE A 99 7.93 -8.09 13.46
N GLY A 100 8.92 -7.45 14.08
CA GLY A 100 9.59 -6.25 13.60
C GLY A 100 10.59 -6.53 12.48
N LEU A 101 11.04 -7.75 12.28
CA LEU A 101 11.96 -8.12 11.22
C LEU A 101 11.30 -8.04 9.83
N ASN A 102 12.10 -7.82 8.79
CA ASN A 102 11.67 -8.08 7.43
C ASN A 102 11.60 -9.60 7.16
N MET A 103 10.98 -10.01 6.06
CA MET A 103 10.77 -11.43 5.77
C MET A 103 12.07 -12.21 5.68
N ALA A 104 13.10 -11.67 5.01
CA ALA A 104 14.37 -12.35 4.83
C ALA A 104 15.11 -12.57 6.17
N SER A 105 15.01 -11.61 7.09
CA SER A 105 15.59 -11.73 8.43
C SER A 105 14.79 -12.67 9.34
N MET A 106 13.47 -12.71 9.19
CA MET A 106 12.62 -13.72 9.86
C MET A 106 12.99 -15.15 9.44
N ASP A 107 13.12 -15.38 8.13
CA ASP A 107 13.47 -16.70 7.61
C ASP A 107 14.82 -17.16 8.15
N LYS A 108 15.82 -16.28 8.20
CA LYS A 108 17.13 -16.56 8.80
C LYS A 108 17.05 -16.89 10.29
N GLU A 109 16.25 -16.14 11.06
CA GLU A 109 16.05 -16.38 12.48
C GLU A 109 15.41 -17.76 12.72
N LEU A 110 14.42 -18.10 11.91
CA LEU A 110 13.76 -19.42 11.95
C LEU A 110 14.71 -20.55 11.58
N GLU A 111 15.58 -20.38 10.59
CA GLU A 111 16.63 -21.35 10.23
C GLU A 111 17.63 -21.57 11.37
N ILE A 112 18.04 -20.49 12.05
CA ILE A 112 18.97 -20.56 13.18
C ILE A 112 18.32 -21.31 14.35
N ALA A 113 17.04 -21.02 14.64
CA ALA A 113 16.31 -21.66 15.73
C ALA A 113 16.16 -23.19 15.53
N GLN A 114 16.19 -23.68 14.29
CA GLN A 114 16.05 -25.09 13.94
C GLN A 114 17.36 -25.88 13.93
N LYS A 115 18.49 -25.20 13.86
CA LYS A 115 19.78 -25.90 13.95
C LYS A 115 19.88 -26.54 15.32
N PRO A 116 20.19 -27.86 15.41
CA PRO A 116 20.38 -28.49 16.68
C PRO A 116 21.43 -27.68 17.45
N LYS A 117 21.09 -27.31 18.68
CA LYS A 117 22.05 -26.64 19.60
C LYS A 117 23.13 -27.68 19.95
N ASN A 118 24.01 -27.99 19.02
CA ASN A 118 25.24 -28.67 19.35
C ASN A 118 25.96 -27.76 20.35
N LYS A 119 25.98 -28.16 21.61
CA LYS A 119 26.88 -27.56 22.60
C LYS A 119 28.29 -27.79 22.10
N LYS A 120 28.80 -26.88 21.25
CA LYS A 120 30.22 -26.80 21.00
C LYS A 120 30.85 -26.46 22.34
N ILE A 121 31.49 -27.41 22.98
CA ILE A 121 32.44 -27.16 24.06
C ILE A 121 33.55 -26.34 23.39
N ILE A 122 33.50 -25.00 23.53
CA ILE A 122 34.51 -24.13 23.01
C ILE A 122 35.66 -24.23 23.99
N SER A 123 36.80 -24.71 23.52
CA SER A 123 38.02 -24.80 24.38
C SER A 123 38.45 -23.38 24.77
N LEU A 124 38.98 -23.25 25.96
CA LEU A 124 39.57 -21.94 26.46
C LEU A 124 40.57 -21.33 25.49
N GLU A 125 41.28 -22.18 24.72
CA GLU A 125 42.23 -21.74 23.68
C GLU A 125 41.56 -21.08 22.48
N GLN A 126 40.37 -21.53 22.09
CA GLN A 126 39.56 -20.89 21.03
C GLN A 126 39.00 -19.53 21.46
N VAL A 127 38.73 -19.34 22.74
CA VAL A 127 38.32 -18.03 23.31
C VAL A 127 39.47 -17.05 23.32
N ARG A 128 40.70 -17.54 23.61
CA ARG A 128 41.93 -16.71 23.61
C ARG A 128 42.41 -16.29 22.22
N GLY A 129 42.06 -17.04 21.18
CA GLY A 129 42.41 -16.75 19.78
C GLY A 129 41.62 -15.63 19.10
N GLY A 130 40.74 -14.95 19.81
CA GLY A 130 39.80 -13.96 19.24
C GLY A 130 38.74 -14.61 18.34
N PHE A 131 37.46 -14.37 18.60
CA PHE A 131 36.41 -14.70 17.65
C PHE A 131 36.74 -14.00 16.33
N LYS A 132 37.10 -14.74 15.28
CA LYS A 132 36.97 -14.19 13.92
C LYS A 132 35.51 -13.83 13.76
N ASP A 133 35.25 -12.53 13.71
CA ASP A 133 33.92 -12.00 13.40
C ASP A 133 33.37 -12.71 12.16
N THR A 134 32.56 -13.75 12.38
CA THR A 134 31.55 -14.08 11.39
C THR A 134 30.67 -12.84 11.32
N LYS A 135 30.83 -12.02 10.27
CA LYS A 135 30.01 -10.84 10.01
C LYS A 135 28.56 -11.23 10.33
N ALA A 136 28.10 -10.84 11.52
CA ALA A 136 26.71 -10.96 11.88
C ALA A 136 25.97 -10.18 10.81
N VAL A 137 25.21 -10.87 9.97
CA VAL A 137 24.41 -10.22 8.94
C VAL A 137 23.42 -9.36 9.71
N GLU A 138 23.59 -8.05 9.61
CA GLU A 138 22.80 -7.07 10.33
C GLU A 138 21.31 -7.34 10.07
N ALA A 139 20.54 -7.56 11.14
CA ALA A 139 19.12 -7.87 11.02
C ALA A 139 18.39 -6.66 10.43
N GLN A 140 17.70 -6.89 9.31
CA GLN A 140 16.93 -5.84 8.66
C GLN A 140 15.50 -5.84 9.21
N TYR A 141 15.03 -4.64 9.57
CA TYR A 141 13.71 -4.43 10.15
C TYR A 141 12.71 -3.92 9.13
N THR A 142 11.44 -4.20 9.39
CA THR A 142 10.32 -3.59 8.67
C THR A 142 10.09 -2.15 9.17
N THR A 143 9.24 -1.38 8.48
CA THR A 143 8.92 -0.01 8.92
C THR A 143 8.17 -0.01 10.26
N ALA A 144 8.31 1.06 11.05
CA ALA A 144 7.58 1.23 12.31
C ALA A 144 6.05 1.12 12.13
N GLU A 145 5.52 1.62 11.00
CA GLU A 145 4.11 1.50 10.64
C GLU A 145 3.67 0.05 10.40
N GLN A 146 4.48 -0.71 9.68
CA GLN A 146 4.18 -2.13 9.43
C GLN A 146 4.26 -2.93 10.73
N LYS A 147 5.30 -2.70 11.57
CA LYS A 147 5.42 -3.31 12.88
C LYS A 147 4.20 -3.00 13.76
N ALA A 148 3.84 -1.72 13.88
CA ALA A 148 2.67 -1.30 14.66
C ALA A 148 1.37 -1.93 14.15
N THR A 149 1.21 -2.08 12.84
CA THR A 149 0.04 -2.72 12.23
C THR A 149 -0.03 -4.21 12.56
N ARG A 150 1.09 -4.93 12.42
CA ARG A 150 1.18 -6.35 12.79
C ARG A 150 0.85 -6.55 14.27
N MET A 151 1.42 -5.73 15.16
CA MET A 151 1.14 -5.79 16.60
C MET A 151 -0.34 -5.58 16.92
N ARG A 152 -1.00 -4.58 16.31
CA ARG A 152 -2.44 -4.34 16.51
C ARG A 152 -3.31 -5.53 16.08
N TRP A 153 -2.92 -6.25 15.04
CA TRP A 153 -3.66 -7.45 14.61
C TRP A 153 -3.48 -8.61 15.59
N ILE A 154 -2.27 -8.80 16.14
CA ILE A 154 -2.03 -9.81 17.19
C ILE A 154 -2.82 -9.47 18.45
N ILE A 155 -2.82 -8.21 18.89
CA ILE A 155 -3.63 -7.75 20.03
C ILE A 155 -5.11 -8.11 19.82
N LYS A 156 -5.67 -7.78 18.66
CA LYS A 156 -7.06 -8.12 18.33
C LYS A 156 -7.32 -9.63 18.33
N PHE A 157 -6.35 -10.41 17.93
CA PHE A 157 -6.45 -11.87 18.00
C PHE A 157 -6.41 -12.38 19.43
N LEU A 158 -5.53 -11.85 20.28
CA LEU A 158 -5.49 -12.18 21.71
C LEU A 158 -6.80 -11.75 22.42
N ASP A 159 -7.33 -10.56 22.14
CA ASP A 159 -8.66 -10.13 22.61
C ASP A 159 -9.77 -11.10 22.20
N PHE A 160 -9.75 -11.55 20.94
CA PHE A 160 -10.71 -12.55 20.46
C PHE A 160 -10.59 -13.86 21.22
N MET A 161 -9.39 -14.38 21.43
CA MET A 161 -9.15 -15.61 22.18
C MET A 161 -9.58 -15.47 23.64
N MET A 162 -9.30 -14.33 24.27
CA MET A 162 -9.79 -14.01 25.60
C MET A 162 -11.32 -14.09 25.68
N LEU A 163 -12.01 -13.39 24.77
CA LEU A 163 -13.48 -13.39 24.73
C LEU A 163 -14.09 -14.78 24.48
N LYS A 164 -13.38 -15.63 23.74
CA LYS A 164 -13.81 -17.02 23.48
C LYS A 164 -13.61 -17.94 24.67
N ARG A 165 -12.64 -17.66 25.54
CA ARG A 165 -12.20 -18.56 26.60
C ARG A 165 -12.56 -18.12 27.99
N LYS A 166 -12.69 -16.79 28.23
CA LYS A 166 -12.86 -16.28 29.59
C LYS A 166 -14.11 -16.80 30.31
N GLY A 167 -15.24 -16.98 29.58
CA GLY A 167 -16.51 -17.25 30.25
C GLY A 167 -16.71 -16.29 31.43
N ASN A 168 -16.81 -16.87 32.63
CA ASN A 168 -16.84 -16.15 33.92
C ASN A 168 -15.49 -16.24 34.66
N ASP A 169 -14.41 -16.70 34.04
CA ASP A 169 -13.10 -16.85 34.69
C ASP A 169 -12.27 -15.56 34.59
N HIS A 170 -12.22 -14.83 35.66
CA HIS A 170 -11.42 -13.60 35.83
C HIS A 170 -9.89 -13.85 35.73
N LYS A 171 -9.40 -15.08 35.98
CA LYS A 171 -7.98 -15.38 35.89
C LYS A 171 -7.53 -15.37 34.41
N ILE A 172 -8.34 -15.94 33.54
CA ILE A 172 -8.12 -15.90 32.08
C ILE A 172 -8.14 -14.45 31.58
N GLU A 173 -9.13 -13.68 32.01
CA GLU A 173 -9.21 -12.26 31.63
C GLU A 173 -7.97 -11.48 32.08
N LYS A 174 -7.53 -11.67 33.33
CA LYS A 174 -6.32 -11.04 33.87
C LYS A 174 -5.06 -11.44 33.12
N ALA A 175 -4.88 -12.74 32.83
CA ALA A 175 -3.72 -13.23 32.08
C ALA A 175 -3.67 -12.64 30.65
N ALA A 176 -4.80 -12.63 29.95
CA ALA A 176 -4.92 -12.03 28.63
C ALA A 176 -4.63 -10.52 28.65
N GLN A 177 -5.16 -9.81 29.65
CA GLN A 177 -4.96 -8.37 29.79
C GLN A 177 -3.48 -8.03 30.03
N ILE A 178 -2.77 -8.79 30.84
CA ILE A 178 -1.33 -8.61 31.06
C ILE A 178 -0.57 -8.77 29.74
N ALA A 179 -0.86 -9.81 28.95
CA ALA A 179 -0.23 -10.04 27.65
C ALA A 179 -0.52 -8.91 26.66
N ILE A 180 -1.78 -8.49 26.60
CA ILE A 180 -2.25 -7.42 25.71
C ILE A 180 -1.60 -6.09 26.08
N ASP A 181 -1.53 -5.74 27.35
CA ASP A 181 -0.97 -4.46 27.81
C ASP A 181 0.54 -4.44 27.63
N ALA A 182 1.24 -5.55 27.93
CA ALA A 182 2.65 -5.68 27.62
C ALA A 182 2.91 -5.43 26.11
N PHE A 183 2.08 -6.02 25.25
CA PHE A 183 2.22 -5.86 23.81
C PHE A 183 1.88 -4.44 23.34
N LYS A 184 0.89 -3.78 23.94
CA LYS A 184 0.53 -2.37 23.62
C LYS A 184 1.67 -1.41 23.93
N THR A 185 2.42 -1.60 25.03
CA THR A 185 3.54 -0.73 25.40
C THR A 185 4.68 -0.80 24.40
N LEU A 186 4.82 -1.92 23.70
CA LEU A 186 5.88 -2.17 22.69
C LEU A 186 5.51 -1.68 21.28
N ILE A 187 4.28 -1.17 21.07
CA ILE A 187 3.89 -0.61 19.77
C ILE A 187 4.75 0.62 19.48
N PRO A 188 5.51 0.63 18.37
CA PRO A 188 6.32 1.78 18.05
C PRO A 188 5.44 3.02 17.83
N ARG A 189 5.88 4.15 18.36
CA ARG A 189 5.27 5.44 18.01
C ARG A 189 5.59 5.73 16.56
N VAL A 190 4.57 5.72 15.72
CA VAL A 190 4.69 6.13 14.33
C VAL A 190 4.76 7.64 14.32
N SER A 191 5.96 8.17 14.13
CA SER A 191 6.12 9.61 13.97
C SER A 191 5.49 10.03 12.65
N THR A 192 4.49 10.88 12.71
CA THR A 192 3.94 11.58 11.53
C THR A 192 4.82 12.76 11.14
N LYS A 193 6.02 12.88 11.73
CA LYS A 193 6.88 14.05 11.61
C LYS A 193 7.80 13.98 10.38
N VAL A 194 7.76 15.05 9.65
CA VAL A 194 8.80 15.77 8.89
C VAL A 194 9.32 15.16 7.58
N ASN A 195 9.53 13.86 7.43
CA ASN A 195 10.06 13.34 6.15
C ASN A 195 8.99 12.94 5.13
N ASP A 196 7.72 12.99 5.51
CA ASP A 196 6.61 12.62 4.64
C ASP A 196 6.21 13.74 3.67
N GLU A 197 6.50 15.00 3.97
CA GLU A 197 6.07 16.13 3.14
C GLU A 197 6.78 16.13 1.78
N ALA A 198 8.08 15.91 1.75
CA ALA A 198 8.83 15.76 0.50
C ALA A 198 8.48 14.47 -0.27
N ARG A 199 8.17 13.37 0.46
CA ARG A 199 7.81 12.08 -0.13
C ARG A 199 6.33 11.98 -0.56
N LEU A 200 5.46 12.87 -0.05
CA LEU A 200 4.02 12.84 -0.34
C LEU A 200 3.64 13.65 -1.59
N GLY A 201 4.61 14.29 -2.25
CA GLY A 201 4.36 15.11 -3.42
C GLY A 201 4.09 14.32 -4.70
N GLY A 202 3.41 15.00 -5.62
CA GLY A 202 3.38 14.65 -7.02
C GLY A 202 4.67 15.03 -7.73
N MET A 203 4.78 14.68 -8.99
CA MET A 203 5.89 15.03 -9.87
C MET A 203 5.88 16.54 -10.19
N SER A 204 7.06 17.12 -10.39
CA SER A 204 7.22 18.45 -10.99
C SER A 204 6.75 18.44 -12.44
N LYS A 205 6.69 19.61 -13.07
CA LYS A 205 6.35 19.69 -14.50
C LYS A 205 7.39 18.99 -15.36
N GLU A 206 8.65 19.21 -15.07
CA GLU A 206 9.78 18.60 -15.77
C GLU A 206 9.76 17.06 -15.64
N GLU A 207 9.52 16.56 -14.44
CA GLU A 207 9.39 15.11 -14.19
C GLU A 207 8.19 14.51 -14.94
N VAL A 208 7.08 15.26 -15.06
CA VAL A 208 5.90 14.84 -15.85
C VAL A 208 6.26 14.79 -17.34
N GLU A 209 6.95 15.78 -17.89
CA GLU A 209 7.36 15.83 -19.29
C GLU A 209 8.31 14.67 -19.64
N ILE A 210 9.31 14.41 -18.80
CA ILE A 210 10.21 13.25 -18.94
C ILE A 210 9.43 11.94 -18.89
N THR A 211 8.51 11.82 -17.93
CA THR A 211 7.69 10.60 -17.79
C THR A 211 6.76 10.42 -18.98
N GLU A 212 6.15 11.49 -19.49
CA GLU A 212 5.30 11.43 -20.67
C GLU A 212 6.10 10.98 -21.89
N ALA A 213 7.27 11.55 -22.12
CA ALA A 213 8.16 11.14 -23.21
C ALA A 213 8.54 9.65 -23.11
N ALA A 214 8.81 9.16 -21.91
CA ALA A 214 9.13 7.76 -21.65
C ALA A 214 7.97 6.80 -21.96
N PHE A 215 6.74 7.24 -21.84
CA PHE A 215 5.57 6.43 -22.19
C PHE A 215 5.09 6.62 -23.62
N ARG A 216 5.41 7.75 -24.29
CA ARG A 216 4.93 8.06 -25.65
C ARG A 216 5.38 7.00 -26.63
N PRO A 217 4.46 6.43 -27.46
CA PRO A 217 4.84 5.51 -28.50
C PRO A 217 5.90 6.11 -29.43
N GLU A 218 6.83 5.26 -29.92
CA GLU A 218 7.91 5.63 -30.84
C GLU A 218 8.92 6.64 -30.29
N SER A 219 8.79 7.08 -29.05
CA SER A 219 9.81 7.90 -28.41
C SER A 219 11.10 7.12 -28.19
N GLU A 220 12.25 7.74 -28.43
CA GLU A 220 13.58 7.14 -28.20
C GLU A 220 13.80 6.73 -26.73
N THR A 221 13.19 7.45 -25.80
CA THR A 221 13.26 7.16 -24.36
C THR A 221 12.28 6.09 -23.90
N ASN A 222 11.40 5.59 -24.79
CA ASN A 222 10.41 4.57 -24.41
C ASN A 222 11.09 3.20 -24.21
N PRO A 223 11.13 2.64 -22.98
CA PRO A 223 11.85 1.41 -22.69
C PRO A 223 11.14 0.13 -23.16
N PHE A 224 9.93 0.24 -23.71
CA PHE A 224 9.12 -0.90 -24.11
C PHE A 224 9.31 -1.24 -25.58
N ARG A 225 9.30 -2.54 -25.88
CA ARG A 225 9.40 -3.04 -27.26
C ARG A 225 8.02 -3.40 -27.81
N GLY A 226 7.81 -3.08 -29.09
CA GLY A 226 6.59 -3.43 -29.82
C GLY A 226 5.42 -2.46 -29.58
N GLY A 227 4.70 -2.18 -30.68
CA GLY A 227 3.65 -1.16 -30.70
C GLY A 227 2.51 -1.43 -29.71
N TYR A 228 2.12 -2.70 -29.51
CA TYR A 228 1.07 -3.03 -28.54
C TYR A 228 1.42 -2.56 -27.10
N LEU A 229 2.64 -2.87 -26.63
CA LEU A 229 3.06 -2.51 -25.27
C LEU A 229 3.20 -1.00 -25.13
N GLN A 230 3.79 -0.31 -26.10
CA GLN A 230 3.97 1.13 -26.08
C GLN A 230 2.61 1.85 -25.99
N HIS A 231 1.67 1.55 -26.88
CA HIS A 231 0.36 2.19 -26.90
C HIS A 231 -0.48 1.85 -25.67
N ARG A 232 -0.48 0.58 -25.23
CA ARG A 232 -1.17 0.19 -23.98
C ARG A 232 -0.63 0.95 -22.77
N ASN A 233 0.70 1.01 -22.63
CA ASN A 233 1.33 1.65 -21.48
C ASN A 233 1.15 3.17 -21.51
N TYR A 234 1.12 3.77 -22.69
CA TYR A 234 0.82 5.20 -22.85
C TYR A 234 -0.63 5.52 -22.45
N VAL A 235 -1.61 4.75 -22.92
CA VAL A 235 -3.00 4.87 -22.45
C VAL A 235 -3.10 4.71 -20.95
N MET A 236 -2.38 3.74 -20.38
CA MET A 236 -2.35 3.49 -18.93
C MET A 236 -1.84 4.71 -18.17
N TRP A 237 -0.72 5.29 -18.62
CA TRP A 237 -0.12 6.46 -18.00
C TRP A 237 -1.03 7.69 -18.11
N ARG A 238 -1.59 7.96 -19.30
CA ARG A 238 -2.51 9.09 -19.52
C ARG A 238 -3.71 9.04 -18.57
N ILE A 239 -4.35 7.88 -18.43
CA ILE A 239 -5.48 7.70 -17.52
C ILE A 239 -5.05 7.86 -16.06
N PHE A 240 -3.89 7.34 -15.67
CA PHE A 240 -3.37 7.55 -14.32
C PHE A 240 -3.14 9.03 -14.02
N TYR A 241 -2.53 9.75 -14.94
CA TYR A 241 -2.17 11.14 -14.79
C TYR A 241 -3.40 12.06 -14.76
N GLU A 242 -4.32 11.89 -15.71
CA GLU A 242 -5.48 12.77 -15.86
C GLU A 242 -6.63 12.48 -14.89
N ALA A 243 -6.85 11.23 -14.53
CA ALA A 243 -7.98 10.83 -13.70
C ALA A 243 -7.56 10.42 -12.26
N GLY A 244 -6.28 10.37 -11.97
CA GLY A 244 -5.76 10.04 -10.64
C GLY A 244 -6.23 8.70 -10.10
N LEU A 245 -6.44 7.68 -10.94
CA LEU A 245 -7.01 6.40 -10.56
C LEU A 245 -6.07 5.61 -9.64
N ARG A 246 -6.66 4.76 -8.80
CA ARG A 246 -5.90 3.72 -8.10
C ARG A 246 -5.54 2.59 -9.07
N ARG A 247 -4.46 1.88 -8.78
CA ARG A 247 -4.00 0.74 -9.60
C ARG A 247 -5.10 -0.29 -9.85
N ASP A 248 -5.84 -0.68 -8.81
CA ASP A 248 -6.96 -1.62 -8.94
C ASP A 248 -8.13 -1.03 -9.76
N GLU A 249 -8.39 0.26 -9.64
CA GLU A 249 -9.43 0.94 -10.42
C GLU A 249 -9.09 0.92 -11.92
N LEU A 250 -7.86 1.29 -12.28
CA LEU A 250 -7.38 1.26 -13.65
C LEU A 250 -7.43 -0.16 -14.24
N ARG A 251 -6.92 -1.14 -13.50
CA ARG A 251 -6.88 -2.55 -13.93
C ARG A 251 -8.25 -3.09 -14.31
N ASN A 252 -9.29 -2.64 -13.62
CA ASN A 252 -10.64 -3.13 -13.79
C ASN A 252 -11.47 -2.38 -14.86
N ILE A 253 -10.88 -1.40 -15.57
CA ILE A 253 -11.57 -0.72 -16.67
C ILE A 253 -11.85 -1.72 -17.79
N LYS A 254 -13.12 -1.77 -18.24
CA LYS A 254 -13.55 -2.51 -19.40
C LYS A 254 -13.75 -1.58 -20.59
N THR A 255 -13.70 -2.12 -21.79
CA THR A 255 -14.01 -1.34 -23.01
C THR A 255 -15.43 -0.78 -22.99
N SER A 256 -16.38 -1.46 -22.35
CA SER A 256 -17.76 -0.98 -22.14
C SER A 256 -17.89 0.17 -21.13
N ASP A 257 -16.84 0.47 -20.38
CA ASP A 257 -16.82 1.59 -19.43
C ASP A 257 -16.35 2.90 -20.06
N LEU A 258 -15.94 2.85 -21.32
CA LEU A 258 -15.44 4.00 -22.07
C LEU A 258 -16.60 4.72 -22.78
N ASN A 259 -16.80 5.98 -22.45
CA ASN A 259 -17.65 6.89 -23.21
C ASN A 259 -16.78 7.97 -23.87
N LEU A 260 -16.11 7.60 -24.96
CA LEU A 260 -15.13 8.46 -25.62
C LEU A 260 -15.76 9.72 -26.24
N PRO A 261 -16.96 9.69 -26.83
CA PRO A 261 -17.62 10.90 -27.32
C PRO A 261 -17.87 11.92 -26.20
N GLN A 262 -18.22 11.48 -25.00
CA GLN A 262 -18.40 12.36 -23.85
C GLN A 262 -17.11 12.56 -23.04
N ARG A 263 -16.01 11.95 -23.48
CA ARG A 263 -14.71 12.03 -22.80
C ARG A 263 -14.77 11.62 -21.32
N GLN A 264 -15.38 10.47 -21.07
CA GLN A 264 -15.61 9.95 -19.73
C GLN A 264 -15.26 8.48 -19.62
N ILE A 265 -14.81 8.09 -18.43
CA ILE A 265 -14.55 6.69 -18.05
C ILE A 265 -15.35 6.37 -16.79
N LEU A 266 -16.14 5.29 -16.84
CA LEU A 266 -16.85 4.77 -15.67
C LEU A 266 -15.94 3.86 -14.86
N VAL A 267 -15.61 4.26 -13.64
CA VAL A 267 -14.85 3.48 -12.65
C VAL A 267 -15.84 2.67 -11.82
N ARG A 268 -16.15 1.43 -12.25
CA ARG A 268 -17.13 0.55 -11.57
C ARG A 268 -16.56 -0.02 -10.27
N VAL A 269 -15.32 -0.51 -10.32
CA VAL A 269 -14.69 -1.17 -9.19
C VAL A 269 -13.84 -0.15 -8.45
N SER A 270 -14.31 0.29 -7.29
CA SER A 270 -13.60 1.23 -6.42
C SER A 270 -13.67 0.75 -4.97
N LYS A 271 -12.67 1.11 -4.17
CA LYS A 271 -12.61 0.78 -2.73
C LYS A 271 -13.80 1.36 -1.95
N THR A 272 -14.38 2.45 -2.44
CA THR A 272 -15.46 3.18 -1.77
C THR A 272 -16.73 3.20 -2.59
N ARG A 273 -16.76 3.96 -3.71
CA ARG A 273 -17.97 4.05 -4.57
C ARG A 273 -17.57 4.15 -6.06
N PRO A 274 -18.41 3.59 -6.96
CA PRO A 274 -18.28 3.82 -8.40
C PRO A 274 -18.39 5.31 -8.73
N ARG A 275 -17.76 5.73 -9.81
CA ARG A 275 -17.80 7.11 -10.29
C ARG A 275 -17.44 7.20 -11.76
N THR A 276 -17.88 8.27 -12.40
CA THR A 276 -17.42 8.66 -13.73
C THR A 276 -16.35 9.74 -13.59
N VAL A 277 -15.26 9.57 -14.33
CA VAL A 277 -14.14 10.53 -14.35
C VAL A 277 -14.00 11.12 -15.75
N PRO A 278 -13.77 12.44 -15.88
CA PRO A 278 -13.49 13.08 -17.16
C PRO A 278 -12.06 12.80 -17.61
N ILE A 279 -11.85 12.80 -18.92
CA ILE A 279 -10.54 12.76 -19.59
C ILE A 279 -10.45 13.82 -20.68
N SER A 280 -9.25 14.19 -21.08
CA SER A 280 -9.04 15.12 -22.19
C SER A 280 -9.44 14.50 -23.54
N SER A 281 -9.63 15.38 -24.55
CA SER A 281 -9.85 14.92 -25.93
C SER A 281 -8.65 14.13 -26.47
N GLU A 282 -7.44 14.52 -26.10
CA GLU A 282 -6.22 13.83 -26.48
C GLU A 282 -6.18 12.42 -25.92
N THR A 283 -6.49 12.24 -24.63
CA THR A 283 -6.56 10.92 -24.00
C THR A 283 -7.68 10.06 -24.58
N ALA A 284 -8.84 10.65 -24.88
CA ALA A 284 -9.92 9.94 -25.56
C ALA A 284 -9.50 9.42 -26.93
N ASN A 285 -8.80 10.24 -27.72
CA ASN A 285 -8.26 9.85 -29.04
C ASN A 285 -7.18 8.76 -28.90
N THR A 286 -6.28 8.89 -27.91
CA THR A 286 -5.26 7.89 -27.63
C THR A 286 -5.87 6.53 -27.27
N ILE A 287 -6.92 6.54 -26.42
CA ILE A 287 -7.68 5.31 -26.08
C ILE A 287 -8.35 4.74 -27.32
N HIS A 288 -9.02 5.57 -28.12
CA HIS A 288 -9.69 5.14 -29.35
C HIS A 288 -8.70 4.46 -30.31
N HIS A 289 -7.57 5.11 -30.55
CA HIS A 289 -6.51 4.55 -31.41
C HIS A 289 -6.03 3.18 -30.85
N PHE A 290 -5.73 3.09 -29.58
CA PHE A 290 -5.31 1.84 -28.95
C PHE A 290 -6.37 0.73 -29.09
N VAL A 291 -7.65 1.06 -28.86
CA VAL A 291 -8.74 0.08 -28.98
C VAL A 291 -8.88 -0.42 -30.43
N ILE A 292 -8.84 0.44 -31.42
CA ILE A 292 -9.01 0.06 -32.82
C ILE A 292 -7.78 -0.64 -33.37
N GLU A 293 -6.58 -0.07 -33.19
CA GLU A 293 -5.38 -0.56 -33.84
C GLU A 293 -4.68 -1.71 -33.11
N HIS A 294 -4.93 -1.88 -31.83
CA HIS A 294 -4.22 -2.87 -31.04
C HIS A 294 -5.15 -3.85 -30.30
N TRP A 295 -6.05 -3.35 -29.45
CA TRP A 295 -6.89 -4.20 -28.63
C TRP A 295 -7.87 -5.03 -29.46
N SER A 296 -8.47 -4.45 -30.50
CA SER A 296 -9.43 -5.13 -31.39
C SER A 296 -8.80 -6.31 -32.15
N LYS A 297 -7.49 -6.27 -32.37
CA LYS A 297 -6.72 -7.30 -33.08
C LYS A 297 -6.36 -8.52 -32.23
N LEU A 298 -6.59 -8.44 -30.90
CA LEU A 298 -6.41 -9.59 -30.02
C LEU A 298 -7.39 -10.72 -30.37
N PRO A 299 -7.02 -12.00 -30.16
CA PRO A 299 -7.91 -13.15 -30.39
C PRO A 299 -9.23 -13.02 -29.66
N LYS A 300 -10.35 -13.42 -30.28
CA LYS A 300 -11.69 -13.32 -29.68
C LYS A 300 -11.78 -14.02 -28.32
N SER A 301 -11.19 -15.21 -28.18
CA SER A 301 -11.13 -15.96 -26.92
C SER A 301 -10.44 -15.19 -25.80
N LYS A 302 -9.50 -14.31 -26.14
CA LYS A 302 -8.75 -13.49 -25.19
C LYS A 302 -9.40 -12.16 -24.87
N LYS A 303 -10.44 -11.77 -25.61
CA LYS A 303 -11.24 -10.54 -25.39
C LYS A 303 -12.55 -10.78 -24.63
N ALA A 304 -12.91 -12.02 -24.36
CA ALA A 304 -14.17 -12.37 -23.72
C ALA A 304 -14.37 -11.66 -22.37
N HIS A 305 -13.30 -11.35 -21.64
CA HIS A 305 -13.37 -10.62 -20.38
C HIS A 305 -13.61 -9.10 -20.53
N SER A 306 -13.44 -8.54 -21.74
CA SER A 306 -13.62 -7.11 -22.08
C SER A 306 -12.71 -6.11 -21.31
N TYR A 307 -11.73 -6.53 -20.52
CA TYR A 307 -10.81 -5.62 -19.85
C TYR A 307 -9.93 -4.88 -20.84
N LEU A 308 -9.77 -3.55 -20.63
CA LEU A 308 -8.98 -2.69 -21.50
C LEU A 308 -7.48 -3.02 -21.42
N PHE A 309 -6.97 -3.28 -20.22
CA PHE A 309 -5.55 -3.53 -20.00
C PHE A 309 -5.27 -5.03 -19.93
N THR A 310 -4.61 -5.52 -20.99
CA THR A 310 -4.23 -6.93 -21.14
C THR A 310 -2.75 -7.09 -21.39
N THR A 311 -2.22 -8.29 -21.20
CA THR A 311 -0.90 -8.68 -21.69
C THR A 311 -0.92 -8.75 -23.23
N GLU A 312 0.24 -8.88 -23.90
CA GLU A 312 0.30 -9.13 -25.34
C GLU A 312 -0.43 -10.41 -25.75
N LYS A 313 -0.52 -11.38 -24.84
CA LYS A 313 -1.26 -12.63 -25.05
C LYS A 313 -2.76 -12.45 -24.87
N GLY A 314 -3.22 -11.25 -24.49
CA GLY A 314 -4.62 -10.92 -24.25
C GLY A 314 -5.14 -11.34 -22.89
N ASP A 315 -4.32 -11.80 -21.97
CA ASP A 315 -4.76 -12.10 -20.60
C ASP A 315 -4.90 -10.81 -19.79
N TRP A 316 -5.89 -10.73 -18.91
CA TRP A 316 -6.10 -9.58 -18.03
C TRP A 316 -4.87 -9.29 -17.18
N MET A 317 -4.41 -8.04 -17.16
CA MET A 317 -3.22 -7.65 -16.42
C MET A 317 -3.42 -7.81 -14.91
N SER A 318 -2.40 -8.35 -14.24
CA SER A 318 -2.33 -8.34 -12.78
C SER A 318 -1.90 -6.97 -12.23
N ASN A 319 -2.12 -6.74 -10.94
CA ASN A 319 -1.57 -5.56 -10.25
C ASN A 319 -0.05 -5.50 -10.32
N ASP A 320 0.61 -6.65 -10.26
CA ASP A 320 2.06 -6.73 -10.35
C ASP A 320 2.54 -6.42 -11.76
N GLY A 321 1.78 -6.81 -12.79
CA GLY A 321 2.04 -6.42 -14.17
C GLY A 321 2.00 -4.91 -14.39
N ILE A 322 1.00 -4.22 -13.82
CA ILE A 322 0.93 -2.74 -13.86
C ILE A 322 2.11 -2.12 -13.08
N SER A 323 2.42 -2.66 -11.91
CA SER A 323 3.56 -2.17 -11.13
C SER A 323 4.90 -2.39 -11.84
N LEU A 324 5.03 -3.50 -12.60
CA LEU A 324 6.21 -3.78 -13.41
C LEU A 324 6.40 -2.72 -14.50
N VAL A 325 5.32 -2.29 -15.18
CA VAL A 325 5.38 -1.22 -16.18
C VAL A 325 5.97 0.07 -15.57
N ILE A 326 5.44 0.51 -14.44
CA ILE A 326 5.93 1.72 -13.75
C ILE A 326 7.39 1.55 -13.31
N ARG A 327 7.73 0.39 -12.75
CA ARG A 327 9.09 0.08 -12.31
C ARG A 327 10.08 0.08 -13.49
N THR A 328 9.69 -0.48 -14.64
CA THR A 328 10.53 -0.51 -15.82
C THR A 328 10.90 0.90 -16.30
N VAL A 329 9.95 1.84 -16.30
CA VAL A 329 10.22 3.24 -16.64
C VAL A 329 11.16 3.86 -15.62
N ARG A 330 10.88 3.69 -14.35
CA ARG A 330 11.72 4.23 -13.26
C ARG A 330 13.18 3.73 -13.32
N GLU A 331 13.39 2.46 -13.66
CA GLU A 331 14.71 1.83 -13.66
C GLU A 331 15.51 2.04 -14.96
N LYS A 332 14.84 2.39 -16.07
CA LYS A 332 15.47 2.45 -17.37
C LYS A 332 15.53 3.84 -18.00
N VAL A 333 14.86 4.82 -17.43
CA VAL A 333 14.78 6.17 -17.99
C VAL A 333 15.37 7.16 -17.01
N ASP A 334 16.41 7.85 -17.45
CA ASP A 334 17.07 8.86 -16.64
C ASP A 334 16.14 10.06 -16.38
N GLY A 335 16.28 10.67 -15.21
CA GLY A 335 15.43 11.79 -14.78
C GLY A 335 14.08 11.39 -14.19
N ILE A 336 13.73 10.11 -14.18
CA ILE A 336 12.56 9.62 -13.46
C ILE A 336 12.90 9.47 -11.97
N PRO A 337 12.09 10.04 -11.05
CA PRO A 337 12.38 9.93 -9.62
C PRO A 337 12.35 8.50 -9.10
N ASP A 338 13.28 8.14 -8.19
CA ASP A 338 13.34 6.81 -7.56
C ASP A 338 12.05 6.42 -6.82
N TRP A 339 11.29 7.41 -6.39
CA TRP A 339 10.01 7.22 -5.70
C TRP A 339 8.81 7.13 -6.67
N PHE A 340 9.03 7.18 -7.99
CA PHE A 340 7.97 7.03 -8.98
C PHE A 340 7.29 5.67 -8.87
N ALA A 341 6.00 5.68 -8.62
CA ALA A 341 5.16 4.50 -8.39
C ALA A 341 3.73 4.75 -8.90
N THR A 342 2.89 3.74 -8.95
CA THR A 342 1.50 3.88 -9.38
C THR A 342 0.72 4.94 -8.59
N HIS A 343 1.08 5.16 -7.32
CA HIS A 343 0.42 6.16 -6.46
C HIS A 343 0.91 7.59 -6.69
N THR A 344 2.07 7.74 -7.33
CA THR A 344 2.67 9.04 -7.65
C THR A 344 1.76 9.85 -8.58
N ASN A 345 1.25 9.24 -9.65
CA ASN A 345 0.33 9.90 -10.58
C ASN A 345 -0.92 10.45 -9.88
N ARG A 346 -1.45 9.71 -8.90
CA ARG A 346 -2.59 10.18 -8.11
C ARG A 346 -2.21 11.36 -7.19
N ARG A 347 -0.98 11.41 -6.70
CA ARG A 347 -0.47 12.58 -5.95
C ARG A 347 -0.35 13.77 -6.88
N THR A 348 0.28 13.60 -8.04
CA THR A 348 0.38 14.64 -9.08
C THR A 348 -0.99 15.20 -9.50
N PHE A 349 -1.97 14.31 -9.74
CA PHE A 349 -3.35 14.70 -10.01
C PHE A 349 -3.94 15.60 -8.90
N ASN A 350 -3.73 15.22 -7.63
CA ASN A 350 -4.24 16.00 -6.51
C ASN A 350 -3.49 17.33 -6.30
N ASP A 351 -2.18 17.37 -6.59
CA ASP A 351 -1.40 18.62 -6.57
C ASP A 351 -1.88 19.56 -7.68
N ASN A 352 -2.15 19.04 -8.88
CA ASN A 352 -2.73 19.81 -9.99
C ASN A 352 -4.14 20.31 -9.66
N LEU A 353 -4.96 19.52 -8.97
CA LEU A 353 -6.26 19.99 -8.46
C LEU A 353 -6.10 21.13 -7.46
N SER A 354 -5.14 21.04 -6.52
CA SER A 354 -4.86 22.13 -5.57
C SER A 354 -4.49 23.42 -6.32
N ALA A 355 -3.51 23.35 -7.21
CA ALA A 355 -3.09 24.48 -8.02
C ALA A 355 -4.26 25.10 -8.83
N ARG A 356 -5.18 24.23 -9.32
CA ARG A 356 -6.35 24.71 -10.05
C ARG A 356 -7.35 25.44 -9.15
N PHE A 357 -7.62 24.90 -7.95
CA PHE A 357 -8.52 25.56 -7.00
C PHE A 357 -7.99 26.92 -6.52
N ASP A 358 -6.67 27.02 -6.31
CA ASP A 358 -6.07 28.29 -5.90
C ASP A 358 -6.15 29.36 -6.99
N ALA A 359 -6.02 28.95 -8.25
CA ALA A 359 -6.15 29.84 -9.40
C ALA A 359 -7.61 30.31 -9.67
N LEU A 360 -8.60 29.75 -8.95
CA LEU A 360 -9.98 30.19 -9.06
C LEU A 360 -10.16 31.56 -8.37
N PRO A 361 -10.95 32.50 -8.96
CA PRO A 361 -11.29 33.75 -8.32
C PRO A 361 -11.94 33.58 -6.94
N GLU A 362 -11.77 34.57 -6.08
CA GLU A 362 -12.50 34.60 -4.80
C GLU A 362 -14.01 34.65 -5.08
N GLY A 363 -14.78 33.90 -4.29
CA GLY A 363 -16.24 33.76 -4.48
C GLY A 363 -16.67 32.75 -5.55
N HIS A 364 -15.75 32.11 -6.26
CA HIS A 364 -16.11 31.07 -7.22
C HIS A 364 -16.68 29.85 -6.49
N GLU A 365 -17.83 29.32 -6.95
CA GLU A 365 -18.53 28.18 -6.33
C GLU A 365 -17.62 26.95 -6.10
N GLY A 366 -16.68 26.71 -7.02
CA GLY A 366 -15.72 25.63 -6.91
C GLY A 366 -14.80 25.73 -5.69
N LYS A 367 -14.42 26.94 -5.26
CA LYS A 367 -13.58 27.15 -4.07
C LYS A 367 -14.28 26.67 -2.79
N GLY A 368 -15.55 27.05 -2.61
CA GLY A 368 -16.37 26.61 -1.48
C GLY A 368 -16.68 25.12 -1.45
N ALA A 369 -16.67 24.47 -2.62
CA ALA A 369 -16.99 23.05 -2.79
C ALA A 369 -15.74 22.17 -3.02
N GLU A 370 -14.53 22.67 -2.83
CA GLU A 370 -13.29 21.94 -3.12
C GLU A 370 -13.26 20.53 -2.49
N LYS A 371 -13.61 20.39 -1.22
CA LYS A 371 -13.61 19.10 -0.49
C LYS A 371 -14.55 18.10 -1.16
N GLN A 372 -15.74 18.53 -1.53
CA GLN A 372 -16.76 17.68 -2.18
C GLN A 372 -16.33 17.27 -3.59
N ILE A 373 -15.84 18.23 -4.39
CA ILE A 373 -15.35 17.99 -5.75
C ILE A 373 -14.16 17.02 -5.71
N ARG A 374 -13.21 17.26 -4.83
CA ARG A 374 -12.02 16.42 -4.64
C ARG A 374 -12.43 15.01 -4.20
N SER A 375 -13.36 14.89 -3.25
CA SER A 375 -13.87 13.59 -2.79
C SER A 375 -14.57 12.82 -3.91
N ARG A 376 -15.38 13.51 -4.72
CA ARG A 376 -16.08 12.90 -5.87
C ARG A 376 -15.09 12.39 -6.92
N LEU A 377 -14.13 13.22 -7.35
CA LEU A 377 -13.14 12.86 -8.37
C LEU A 377 -12.22 11.71 -7.91
N ASN A 378 -11.84 11.70 -6.65
CA ASN A 378 -10.98 10.67 -6.08
C ASN A 378 -11.73 9.42 -5.59
N GLY A 379 -13.06 9.45 -5.56
CA GLY A 379 -13.89 8.38 -5.02
C GLY A 379 -13.64 8.17 -3.52
N TRP A 380 -13.53 9.24 -2.73
CA TRP A 380 -13.47 9.17 -1.28
C TRP A 380 -14.88 9.25 -0.68
N SER A 381 -15.03 8.76 0.56
CA SER A 381 -16.26 9.01 1.32
C SER A 381 -16.32 10.50 1.73
N ASP A 382 -17.52 11.01 1.97
CA ASP A 382 -17.74 12.40 2.32
C ASP A 382 -17.05 12.80 3.64
N ASN A 383 -16.91 11.84 4.57
CA ASN A 383 -16.20 12.02 5.84
C ASN A 383 -14.70 11.71 5.75
N SER A 384 -14.13 11.63 4.55
CA SER A 384 -12.73 11.31 4.36
C SER A 384 -11.83 12.52 4.66
N HIS A 385 -10.82 12.33 5.52
CA HIS A 385 -9.75 13.30 5.75
C HIS A 385 -8.60 13.19 4.72
N MET A 386 -8.77 12.37 3.68
CA MET A 386 -7.73 12.22 2.66
C MET A 386 -7.48 13.51 1.87
N GLY A 387 -8.51 14.34 1.65
CA GLY A 387 -8.35 15.65 1.01
C GLY A 387 -7.39 16.56 1.76
N GLU A 388 -7.53 16.64 3.06
CA GLU A 388 -6.66 17.41 3.96
C GLU A 388 -5.19 16.94 3.91
N ARG A 389 -4.97 15.63 3.75
CA ARG A 389 -3.63 15.05 3.62
C ARG A 389 -2.90 15.52 2.35
N TYR A 390 -3.62 15.67 1.24
CA TYR A 390 -3.06 16.20 -0.01
C TYR A 390 -2.96 17.73 0.01
N ALA A 391 -3.89 18.42 0.68
CA ALA A 391 -3.86 19.87 0.83
C ALA A 391 -2.73 20.36 1.74
N LYS A 392 -2.28 19.58 2.72
CA LYS A 392 -1.21 19.96 3.67
C LYS A 392 0.06 20.45 2.97
N ARG A 393 0.48 19.77 1.91
CA ARG A 393 1.68 20.16 1.17
C ARG A 393 1.50 21.48 0.44
N HIS A 394 0.32 21.72 -0.11
CA HIS A 394 0.00 22.96 -0.77
C HIS A 394 -0.03 24.11 0.24
N ILE A 395 -0.62 23.88 1.42
CA ILE A 395 -0.64 24.82 2.54
C ILE A 395 0.80 25.11 3.01
N ALA A 396 1.66 24.12 3.12
CA ALA A 396 3.06 24.30 3.51
C ALA A 396 3.80 25.18 2.50
N ARG A 397 3.68 24.89 1.19
CA ARG A 397 4.30 25.73 0.14
C ARG A 397 3.76 27.15 0.12
N ALA A 398 2.45 27.35 0.34
CA ALA A 398 1.86 28.66 0.43
C ALA A 398 2.37 29.40 1.67
N ALA A 399 2.53 28.72 2.79
CA ALA A 399 3.09 29.29 4.01
C ALA A 399 4.56 29.68 3.83
N ASP A 400 5.37 28.84 3.19
CA ASP A 400 6.78 29.12 2.89
C ASP A 400 6.88 30.38 2.00
N LYS A 401 6.05 30.49 0.97
CA LYS A 401 6.01 31.66 0.08
C LYS A 401 5.63 32.95 0.83
N VAL A 402 4.61 32.90 1.68
CA VAL A 402 4.21 34.04 2.52
C VAL A 402 5.33 34.41 3.50
N ALA A 403 6.02 33.41 4.06
CA ALA A 403 7.16 33.65 4.94
C ALA A 403 8.33 34.31 4.21
N GLU A 404 8.63 33.89 2.98
CA GLU A 404 9.65 34.51 2.13
C GLU A 404 9.30 35.97 1.76
N GLU A 405 8.04 36.25 1.42
CA GLU A 405 7.55 37.57 1.16
C GLU A 405 7.67 38.47 2.41
N LEU A 406 7.27 37.99 3.58
CA LEU A 406 7.42 38.68 4.86
C LEU A 406 8.89 39.01 5.19
N VAL A 407 9.79 38.07 5.00
CA VAL A 407 11.23 38.28 5.23
C VAL A 407 11.79 39.28 4.21
N GLY A 408 11.38 39.21 2.96
CA GLY A 408 11.76 40.16 1.92
C GLY A 408 11.35 41.60 2.23
N ASP A 409 10.15 41.77 2.78
CA ASP A 409 9.63 43.12 3.16
C ASP A 409 10.30 43.65 4.43
N LEU A 410 10.65 42.79 5.38
CA LEU A 410 11.43 43.18 6.57
C LEU A 410 12.83 43.69 6.19
N VAL A 411 13.49 43.01 5.24
CA VAL A 411 14.82 43.42 4.76
C VAL A 411 14.72 44.78 4.04
N LYS A 412 13.74 44.99 3.17
CA LYS A 412 13.53 46.28 2.47
C LYS A 412 13.20 47.41 3.43
N GLY A 413 12.42 47.15 4.49
CA GLY A 413 12.10 48.12 5.53
C GLY A 413 13.32 48.54 6.34
N ALA A 414 14.26 47.60 6.64
CA ALA A 414 15.49 47.90 7.33
C ALA A 414 16.47 48.74 6.49
N ASP A 415 16.54 48.52 5.17
CA ASP A 415 17.37 49.32 4.26
C ASP A 415 16.84 50.76 4.07
N GLN A 416 15.53 50.98 4.13
CA GLN A 416 14.94 52.30 4.07
C GLN A 416 15.18 53.13 5.35
N GLN A 417 15.13 52.50 6.52
CA GLN A 417 15.43 53.18 7.78
C GLN A 417 16.90 53.59 7.89
N SER A 418 17.82 52.77 7.36
CA SER A 418 19.26 53.07 7.37
C SER A 418 19.67 54.20 6.40
N THR A 419 18.81 54.53 5.43
CA THR A 419 19.01 55.66 4.48
C THR A 419 18.45 57.00 4.99
N ASP A 420 17.42 56.96 5.82
CA ASP A 420 16.84 58.18 6.43
C ASP A 420 17.62 58.68 7.65
N GLU A 421 18.38 57.83 8.35
CA GLU A 421 19.27 58.25 9.44
C GLU A 421 20.61 58.88 8.95
N LYS A 422 20.88 58.87 7.67
CA LYS A 422 22.09 59.46 7.05
C LYS A 422 21.86 60.77 6.32
N LYS A 423 20.67 61.37 6.44
CA LYS A 423 20.37 62.72 6.00
C LYS A 423 20.16 63.66 7.19
#